data_f179866f091f9460998b0c4dd4060d0e
#
_entry.id   f179866f091f9460998b0c4dd4060d0e
#
_cell.length_a   1.000
_cell.length_b   1.000
_cell.length_c   1.000
_cell.angle_alpha   90.00
_cell.angle_beta   90.00
_cell.angle_gamma   90.00
#
_symmetry.space_group_name_H-M   'P 1'
#
loop_
_entity.id
_entity.type
_entity.pdbx_description
1 polymer ?
#
loop_
_entity_poly.entity_id
_entity_poly.type
_entity_poly.pdbx_seq_one_letter_code
_entity_poly.pdbx_strand_id
1 'polypeptide(L)'
;QEGCEYVEPLFAALARVKTPMGTFGVMGNNDYERCHDEIIRTMKHYGMRPLEHEVDTLRKDGQQIILAGVRNPFDLTHNGVSPTLALSPKDFVILLVHTPDYIEDVSVANTDLALAGHTHGGQVRVFGVAPVLNSHYGNRFLTGLAYNTAKIPLIITNGIGTSQLPIRIGAPTEVVMITLHRLAE
;
A
#
# COMPACT_ATOMS: atom_id res chain seq x y z
N GLN A 1 -12.94 0.89 21.67
CA GLN A 1 -12.09 0.80 20.45
C GLN A 1 -12.59 1.84 19.48
N GLU A 2 -12.10 3.08 19.60
CA GLU A 2 -12.48 4.15 18.69
C GLU A 2 -11.99 3.85 17.26
N GLY A 3 -12.90 3.96 16.29
CA GLY A 3 -12.62 3.82 14.86
C GLY A 3 -13.05 2.48 14.25
N CYS A 4 -13.20 1.42 15.03
CA CYS A 4 -13.63 0.12 14.50
C CYS A 4 -15.08 0.13 13.99
N GLU A 5 -15.92 1.03 14.48
CA GLU A 5 -17.28 1.24 14.00
C GLU A 5 -17.35 1.66 12.52
N TYR A 6 -16.26 2.13 11.95
CA TYR A 6 -16.19 2.50 10.53
C TYR A 6 -15.73 1.38 9.61
N VAL A 7 -15.25 0.26 10.16
CA VAL A 7 -14.72 -0.87 9.37
C VAL A 7 -15.80 -1.44 8.45
N GLU A 8 -16.93 -1.81 9.01
CA GLU A 8 -18.05 -2.39 8.23
C GLU A 8 -18.58 -1.42 7.16
N PRO A 9 -18.93 -0.14 7.46
CA PRO A 9 -19.38 0.80 6.44
C PRO A 9 -18.35 1.05 5.32
N LEU A 10 -17.05 1.08 5.66
CA LEU A 10 -15.99 1.29 4.69
C LEU A 10 -15.93 0.14 3.69
N PHE A 11 -15.85 -1.10 4.16
CA PHE A 11 -15.73 -2.26 3.27
C PHE A 11 -17.04 -2.55 2.51
N ALA A 12 -18.19 -2.27 3.09
CA ALA A 12 -19.45 -2.28 2.37
C ALA A 12 -19.48 -1.28 1.20
N ALA A 13 -18.92 -0.09 1.39
CA ALA A 13 -18.81 0.91 0.33
C ALA A 13 -17.80 0.46 -0.76
N LEU A 14 -16.64 -0.05 -0.37
CA LEU A 14 -15.63 -0.56 -1.30
C LEU A 14 -16.13 -1.75 -2.11
N ALA A 15 -16.94 -2.62 -1.54
CA ALA A 15 -17.55 -3.77 -2.24
C ALA A 15 -18.47 -3.39 -3.41
N ARG A 16 -18.90 -2.14 -3.49
CA ARG A 16 -19.68 -1.62 -4.63
C ARG A 16 -18.82 -1.41 -5.88
N VAL A 17 -17.52 -1.31 -5.72
CA VAL A 17 -16.58 -1.19 -6.85
C VAL A 17 -16.41 -2.57 -7.48
N LYS A 18 -16.71 -2.68 -8.77
CA LYS A 18 -16.59 -3.93 -9.51
C LYS A 18 -15.17 -4.11 -10.02
N THR A 19 -14.50 -5.15 -9.55
CA THR A 19 -13.12 -5.48 -9.90
C THR A 19 -13.06 -6.89 -10.48
N PRO A 20 -12.81 -7.06 -11.80
CA PRO A 20 -12.84 -8.38 -12.43
C PRO A 20 -11.74 -9.32 -11.95
N MET A 21 -10.64 -8.80 -11.41
CA MET A 21 -9.51 -9.59 -10.91
C MET A 21 -9.38 -9.59 -9.37
N GLY A 22 -10.38 -9.05 -8.67
CA GLY A 22 -10.41 -9.00 -7.22
C GLY A 22 -9.97 -7.66 -6.63
N THR A 23 -10.15 -7.54 -5.32
CA THR A 23 -9.72 -6.41 -4.50
C THR A 23 -8.77 -6.91 -3.44
N PHE A 24 -7.62 -6.27 -3.31
CA PHE A 24 -6.55 -6.64 -2.40
C PHE A 24 -6.20 -5.47 -1.49
N GLY A 25 -5.73 -5.77 -0.30
CA GLY A 25 -5.31 -4.74 0.63
C GLY A 25 -4.22 -5.20 1.58
N VAL A 26 -3.45 -4.25 2.05
CA VAL A 26 -2.52 -4.40 3.17
C VAL A 26 -2.92 -3.45 4.27
N MET A 27 -2.56 -3.78 5.50
CA MET A 27 -2.92 -2.99 6.66
C MET A 27 -1.84 -2.00 7.05
N GLY A 28 -2.27 -0.90 7.64
CA GLY A 28 -1.42 0.10 8.23
C GLY A 28 -1.23 -0.06 9.74
N ASN A 29 -0.40 0.80 10.32
CA ASN A 29 -0.11 0.80 11.75
C ASN A 29 -1.37 0.93 12.63
N ASN A 30 -2.27 1.86 12.27
CA ASN A 30 -3.49 2.05 13.04
C ASN A 30 -4.42 0.81 13.03
N ASP A 31 -4.42 0.07 11.92
CA ASP A 31 -5.21 -1.14 11.75
C ASP A 31 -4.74 -2.24 12.71
N TYR A 32 -3.42 -2.45 12.79
CA TYR A 32 -2.81 -3.43 13.70
C TYR A 32 -3.03 -3.11 15.16
N GLU A 33 -2.94 -1.84 15.52
CA GLU A 33 -3.09 -1.41 16.92
C GLU A 33 -4.53 -1.52 17.43
N ARG A 34 -5.53 -1.48 16.54
CA ARG A 34 -6.92 -1.27 16.96
C ARG A 34 -7.89 -2.34 16.50
N CYS A 35 -7.98 -2.58 15.19
CA CYS A 35 -9.11 -3.30 14.59
C CYS A 35 -8.69 -4.47 13.70
N HIS A 36 -7.47 -4.98 13.83
CA HIS A 36 -6.87 -5.96 12.93
C HIS A 36 -7.81 -7.13 12.58
N ASP A 37 -8.26 -7.90 13.56
CA ASP A 37 -9.08 -9.09 13.31
C ASP A 37 -10.44 -8.77 12.70
N GLU A 38 -10.99 -7.61 13.04
CA GLU A 38 -12.25 -7.14 12.49
C GLU A 38 -12.09 -6.76 11.02
N ILE A 39 -11.03 -6.04 10.67
CA ILE A 39 -10.68 -5.68 9.30
C ILE A 39 -10.50 -6.93 8.46
N ILE A 40 -9.69 -7.90 8.90
CA ILE A 40 -9.46 -9.16 8.19
C ILE A 40 -10.78 -9.89 7.93
N ARG A 41 -11.63 -10.03 8.94
CA ARG A 41 -12.93 -10.72 8.80
C ARG A 41 -13.84 -9.98 7.81
N THR A 42 -13.91 -8.65 7.93
CA THR A 42 -14.79 -7.83 7.11
C THR A 42 -14.33 -7.79 5.65
N MET A 43 -13.03 -7.66 5.40
CA MET A 43 -12.47 -7.78 4.04
C MET A 43 -12.87 -9.12 3.40
N LYS A 44 -12.66 -10.22 4.10
CA LYS A 44 -13.01 -11.57 3.62
C LYS A 44 -14.52 -11.73 3.40
N HIS A 45 -15.34 -11.16 4.29
CA HIS A 45 -16.81 -11.17 4.16
C HIS A 45 -17.27 -10.50 2.85
N TYR A 46 -16.63 -9.41 2.46
CA TYR A 46 -16.92 -8.70 1.21
C TYR A 46 -16.13 -9.22 -0.01
N GLY A 47 -15.50 -10.39 0.10
CA GLY A 47 -14.74 -11.02 -1.01
C GLY A 47 -13.45 -10.31 -1.36
N MET A 48 -12.91 -9.47 -0.46
CA MET A 48 -11.61 -8.84 -0.61
C MET A 48 -10.52 -9.69 0.04
N ARG A 49 -9.30 -9.58 -0.45
CA ARG A 49 -8.16 -10.37 0.03
C ARG A 49 -7.15 -9.50 0.77
N PRO A 50 -7.07 -9.61 2.11
CA PRO A 50 -5.95 -9.07 2.85
C PRO A 50 -4.69 -9.86 2.52
N LEU A 51 -3.58 -9.17 2.28
CA LEU A 51 -2.27 -9.78 2.04
C LEU A 51 -1.36 -9.49 3.25
N GLU A 52 -1.22 -10.48 4.12
CA GLU A 52 -0.39 -10.38 5.32
C GLU A 52 0.88 -11.23 5.18
N HIS A 53 1.91 -10.68 4.54
CA HIS A 53 3.10 -11.40 4.12
C HIS A 53 2.78 -12.54 3.15
N GLU A 54 1.76 -12.32 2.35
CA GLU A 54 1.22 -13.29 1.40
C GLU A 54 1.42 -12.81 -0.04
N VAL A 55 1.30 -13.77 -0.95
CA VAL A 55 1.42 -13.57 -2.39
C VAL A 55 0.17 -14.07 -3.07
N ASP A 56 -0.32 -13.32 -4.05
CA ASP A 56 -1.39 -13.74 -4.96
C ASP A 56 -0.97 -13.56 -6.42
N THR A 57 -1.66 -14.23 -7.33
CA THR A 57 -1.38 -14.16 -8.76
C THR A 57 -2.60 -13.72 -9.53
N LEU A 58 -2.52 -12.58 -10.17
CA LEU A 58 -3.50 -12.11 -11.14
C LEU A 58 -3.20 -12.74 -12.50
N ARG A 59 -4.23 -13.33 -13.13
CA ARG A 59 -4.10 -13.95 -14.47
C ARG A 59 -5.10 -13.34 -15.44
N LYS A 60 -4.59 -12.97 -16.60
CA LYS A 60 -5.41 -12.46 -17.70
C LYS A 60 -4.75 -12.79 -19.03
N ASP A 61 -5.50 -13.35 -19.97
CA ASP A 61 -5.07 -13.61 -21.35
C ASP A 61 -3.71 -14.33 -21.44
N GLY A 62 -3.52 -15.36 -20.57
CA GLY A 62 -2.28 -16.15 -20.51
C GLY A 62 -1.09 -15.43 -19.86
N GLN A 63 -1.27 -14.20 -19.39
CA GLN A 63 -0.26 -13.45 -18.66
C GLN A 63 -0.52 -13.50 -17.14
N GLN A 64 0.51 -13.22 -16.34
CA GLN A 64 0.38 -13.13 -14.91
C GLN A 64 1.12 -11.93 -14.33
N ILE A 65 0.58 -11.43 -13.23
CA ILE A 65 1.20 -10.43 -12.36
C ILE A 65 1.14 -10.99 -10.95
N ILE A 66 2.24 -10.95 -10.24
CA ILE A 66 2.29 -11.35 -8.84
C ILE A 66 2.02 -10.13 -7.98
N LEU A 67 1.09 -10.26 -7.04
CA LEU A 67 0.88 -9.29 -5.97
C LEU A 67 1.50 -9.86 -4.70
N ALA A 68 2.43 -9.13 -4.10
CA ALA A 68 2.96 -9.45 -2.78
C ALA A 68 2.51 -8.38 -1.79
N GLY A 69 2.07 -8.76 -0.60
CA GLY A 69 1.65 -7.82 0.44
C GLY A 69 2.49 -7.96 1.69
N VAL A 70 2.87 -6.85 2.30
CA VAL A 70 3.63 -6.82 3.55
C VAL A 70 2.69 -6.72 4.74
N ARG A 71 2.84 -7.63 5.68
CA ARG A 71 2.22 -7.56 7.00
C ARG A 71 2.99 -6.54 7.85
N ASN A 72 2.29 -5.70 8.58
CA ASN A 72 2.85 -4.74 9.53
C ASN A 72 4.30 -4.29 9.23
N PRO A 73 4.51 -3.32 8.33
CA PRO A 73 5.85 -2.93 7.89
C PRO A 73 6.68 -2.20 8.97
N PHE A 74 6.10 -1.96 10.14
CA PHE A 74 6.78 -1.35 11.28
C PHE A 74 7.38 -2.39 12.24
N ASP A 75 6.96 -3.65 12.15
CA ASP A 75 7.53 -4.74 12.93
C ASP A 75 8.59 -5.49 12.10
N LEU A 76 9.76 -4.89 11.96
CA LEU A 76 10.86 -5.49 11.19
C LEU A 76 11.47 -6.71 11.87
N THR A 77 11.24 -6.92 13.16
CA THR A 77 11.69 -8.13 13.85
C THR A 77 11.03 -9.38 13.27
N HIS A 78 9.73 -9.29 12.93
CA HIS A 78 8.97 -10.40 12.37
C HIS A 78 8.78 -10.29 10.86
N ASN A 79 8.81 -9.09 10.30
CA ASN A 79 8.47 -8.82 8.90
C ASN A 79 9.62 -8.18 8.10
N GLY A 80 10.84 -8.20 8.64
CA GLY A 80 12.04 -7.65 7.97
C GLY A 80 12.57 -8.49 6.80
N VAL A 81 11.90 -9.58 6.45
CA VAL A 81 12.19 -10.37 5.25
C VAL A 81 11.02 -10.21 4.27
N SER A 82 11.25 -9.52 3.16
CA SER A 82 10.18 -9.27 2.19
C SER A 82 9.67 -10.57 1.55
N PRO A 83 8.35 -10.73 1.36
CA PRO A 83 7.79 -11.87 0.64
C PRO A 83 8.26 -11.95 -0.82
N THR A 84 8.75 -10.85 -1.39
CA THR A 84 9.25 -10.82 -2.77
C THR A 84 10.56 -11.56 -2.97
N LEU A 85 11.35 -11.78 -1.91
CA LEU A 85 12.65 -12.45 -2.00
C LEU A 85 12.53 -13.92 -2.44
N ALA A 86 11.40 -14.56 -2.16
CA ALA A 86 11.13 -15.93 -2.54
C ALA A 86 10.58 -16.07 -3.98
N LEU A 87 10.34 -14.95 -4.67
CA LEU A 87 9.76 -14.95 -6.02
C LEU A 87 10.83 -15.05 -7.10
N SER A 88 10.39 -15.45 -8.28
CA SER A 88 11.29 -15.54 -9.44
C SER A 88 11.57 -14.13 -10.00
N PRO A 89 12.83 -13.82 -10.35
CA PRO A 89 13.18 -12.58 -11.03
C PRO A 89 12.61 -12.48 -12.47
N LYS A 90 11.92 -13.51 -12.94
CA LYS A 90 11.23 -13.52 -14.24
C LYS A 90 9.77 -13.11 -14.14
N ASP A 91 9.21 -13.11 -12.95
CA ASP A 91 7.84 -12.68 -12.72
C ASP A 91 7.77 -11.16 -12.63
N PHE A 92 6.66 -10.59 -13.12
CA PHE A 92 6.37 -9.18 -12.84
C PHE A 92 5.66 -9.06 -11.49
N VAL A 93 6.31 -8.39 -10.54
CA VAL A 93 5.88 -8.34 -9.14
C VAL A 93 5.50 -6.93 -8.73
N ILE A 94 4.28 -6.78 -8.22
CA ILE A 94 3.82 -5.57 -7.54
C ILE A 94 3.80 -5.83 -6.04
N LEU A 95 4.57 -5.03 -5.29
CA LEU A 95 4.61 -5.06 -3.84
C LEU A 95 3.64 -4.03 -3.26
N LEU A 96 2.69 -4.49 -2.46
CA LEU A 96 1.80 -3.65 -1.67
C LEU A 96 2.38 -3.50 -0.26
N VAL A 97 2.58 -2.28 0.19
CA VAL A 97 3.11 -1.99 1.52
C VAL A 97 2.49 -0.71 2.07
N HIS A 98 2.19 -0.65 3.36
CA HIS A 98 1.57 0.54 3.93
C HIS A 98 2.51 1.74 3.94
N THR A 99 3.74 1.59 4.52
CA THR A 99 4.71 2.69 4.56
C THR A 99 5.74 2.59 3.43
N PRO A 100 6.06 3.71 2.76
CA PRO A 100 7.08 3.73 1.72
C PRO A 100 8.50 3.44 2.24
N ASP A 101 8.76 3.66 3.52
CA ASP A 101 10.08 3.48 4.14
C ASP A 101 10.53 2.02 4.07
N TYR A 102 9.61 1.08 4.14
CA TYR A 102 9.89 -0.35 4.08
C TYR A 102 10.75 -0.76 2.88
N ILE A 103 10.53 -0.17 1.71
CA ILE A 103 11.27 -0.55 0.50
C ILE A 103 12.72 -0.05 0.47
N GLU A 104 13.07 0.81 1.41
CA GLU A 104 14.45 1.28 1.62
C GLU A 104 15.10 0.53 2.79
N ASP A 105 14.35 0.28 3.86
CA ASP A 105 14.82 -0.36 5.09
C ASP A 105 15.03 -1.87 4.92
N VAL A 106 14.26 -2.49 4.02
CA VAL A 106 14.24 -3.93 3.78
C VAL A 106 14.58 -4.23 2.34
N SER A 107 15.36 -5.29 2.11
CA SER A 107 15.58 -5.77 0.75
C SER A 107 14.27 -6.26 0.13
N VAL A 108 13.87 -5.65 -0.96
CA VAL A 108 12.67 -5.99 -1.74
C VAL A 108 13.05 -6.44 -3.16
N ALA A 109 14.14 -7.19 -3.28
CA ALA A 109 14.55 -7.77 -4.55
C ALA A 109 13.39 -8.55 -5.21
N ASN A 110 13.42 -8.66 -6.54
CA ASN A 110 12.34 -9.23 -7.35
C ASN A 110 11.01 -8.44 -7.26
N THR A 111 11.10 -7.12 -7.07
CA THR A 111 9.95 -6.20 -7.13
C THR A 111 10.12 -5.27 -8.33
N ASP A 112 9.09 -5.19 -9.20
CA ASP A 112 9.09 -4.30 -10.36
C ASP A 112 8.40 -2.98 -10.08
N LEU A 113 7.43 -2.98 -9.17
CA LEU A 113 6.69 -1.81 -8.74
C LEU A 113 6.25 -1.96 -7.28
N ALA A 114 6.47 -0.94 -6.46
CA ALA A 114 5.89 -0.88 -5.13
C ALA A 114 4.76 0.16 -5.07
N LEU A 115 3.73 -0.12 -4.28
CA LEU A 115 2.61 0.79 -4.01
C LEU A 115 2.52 1.02 -2.51
N ALA A 116 2.51 2.28 -2.10
CA ALA A 116 2.44 2.65 -0.68
C ALA A 116 1.49 3.83 -0.42
N GLY A 117 1.17 4.02 0.84
CA GLY A 117 0.39 5.15 1.35
C GLY A 117 1.05 5.79 2.57
N HIS A 118 0.36 5.78 3.72
CA HIS A 118 0.83 6.19 5.04
C HIS A 118 1.13 7.69 5.23
N THR A 119 1.80 8.31 4.29
CA THR A 119 2.33 9.68 4.41
C THR A 119 1.24 10.76 4.36
N HIS A 120 0.05 10.42 3.85
CA HIS A 120 -1.04 11.36 3.55
C HIS A 120 -0.61 12.56 2.67
N GLY A 121 0.51 12.41 1.95
CA GLY A 121 1.15 13.51 1.23
C GLY A 121 1.59 14.65 2.16
N GLY A 122 1.91 14.32 3.43
CA GLY A 122 2.20 15.31 4.49
C GLY A 122 0.97 15.99 5.07
N GLN A 123 -0.22 15.65 4.62
CA GLN A 123 -1.55 16.12 5.04
C GLN A 123 -1.71 17.66 5.07
N VAL A 124 -0.75 18.39 5.67
CA VAL A 124 -0.67 19.86 5.65
C VAL A 124 0.66 20.24 5.00
N ARG A 125 0.59 20.90 3.85
CA ARG A 125 1.75 21.46 3.13
C ARG A 125 1.58 22.95 2.94
N VAL A 126 2.61 23.71 3.26
CA VAL A 126 2.68 25.15 3.03
C VAL A 126 3.84 25.39 2.05
N PHE A 127 3.55 26.00 0.92
CA PHE A 127 4.52 26.19 -0.19
C PHE A 127 5.23 24.89 -0.62
N GLY A 128 4.50 23.75 -0.60
CA GLY A 128 5.04 22.45 -1.00
C GLY A 128 5.83 21.70 0.10
N VAL A 129 6.04 22.32 1.26
CA VAL A 129 6.76 21.73 2.39
C VAL A 129 5.76 21.22 3.42
N ALA A 130 5.93 19.95 3.85
CA ALA A 130 5.17 19.38 4.96
C ALA A 130 5.97 19.56 6.26
N PRO A 131 5.43 20.24 7.28
CA PRO A 131 6.11 20.44 8.55
C PRO A 131 6.20 19.16 9.38
N VAL A 132 5.30 18.23 9.15
CA VAL A 132 5.29 16.90 9.79
C VAL A 132 5.36 15.86 8.69
N LEU A 133 6.33 14.97 8.79
CA LEU A 133 6.58 13.90 7.83
C LEU A 133 6.47 12.55 8.56
N ASN A 134 5.69 11.64 8.00
CA ASN A 134 5.54 10.28 8.51
C ASN A 134 6.50 9.30 7.80
N SER A 135 7.59 9.80 7.25
CA SER A 135 8.68 9.04 6.64
C SER A 135 10.00 9.57 7.15
N HIS A 136 10.94 8.68 7.53
CA HIS A 136 12.30 9.13 7.92
C HIS A 136 13.13 9.53 6.70
N TYR A 137 12.68 9.21 5.51
CA TYR A 137 13.30 9.68 4.26
C TYR A 137 12.76 11.03 3.80
N GLY A 138 11.91 11.64 4.60
CA GLY A 138 11.43 13.01 4.39
C GLY A 138 10.66 13.17 3.08
N ASN A 139 10.94 14.24 2.36
CA ASN A 139 10.25 14.55 1.11
C ASN A 139 10.52 13.55 -0.02
N ARG A 140 11.54 12.71 0.10
CA ARG A 140 11.83 11.68 -0.91
C ARG A 140 10.68 10.70 -1.06
N PHE A 141 10.03 10.34 0.05
CA PHE A 141 8.93 9.39 0.08
C PHE A 141 7.61 10.04 0.52
N LEU A 142 7.37 11.26 0.08
CA LEU A 142 6.18 12.00 0.50
C LEU A 142 4.95 11.66 -0.32
N THR A 143 5.03 11.66 -1.65
CA THR A 143 3.89 11.49 -2.56
C THR A 143 4.34 11.25 -3.99
N GLY A 144 3.51 10.61 -4.80
CA GLY A 144 3.74 10.40 -6.23
C GLY A 144 4.77 9.32 -6.54
N LEU A 145 5.44 9.46 -7.67
CA LEU A 145 6.46 8.50 -8.11
C LEU A 145 7.80 8.81 -7.44
N ALA A 146 8.34 7.82 -6.78
CA ALA A 146 9.67 7.83 -6.16
C ALA A 146 10.46 6.57 -6.57
N TYR A 147 11.73 6.51 -6.14
CA TYR A 147 12.59 5.35 -6.35
C TYR A 147 13.40 5.10 -5.08
N ASN A 148 13.55 3.84 -4.71
CA ASN A 148 14.48 3.48 -3.64
C ASN A 148 15.92 3.51 -4.15
N THR A 149 16.90 3.24 -3.27
CA THR A 149 18.32 3.23 -3.64
C THR A 149 18.64 2.15 -4.70
N ALA A 150 17.91 1.03 -4.70
CA ALA A 150 18.02 -0.03 -5.70
C ALA A 150 17.29 0.29 -7.03
N LYS A 151 16.74 1.50 -7.19
CA LYS A 151 16.00 1.97 -8.38
C LYS A 151 14.66 1.27 -8.63
N ILE A 152 14.09 0.65 -7.62
CA ILE A 152 12.73 0.11 -7.69
C ILE A 152 11.75 1.28 -7.66
N PRO A 153 10.83 1.38 -8.65
CA PRO A 153 9.81 2.42 -8.68
C PRO A 153 8.79 2.20 -7.57
N LEU A 154 8.40 3.28 -6.94
CA LEU A 154 7.40 3.33 -5.87
C LEU A 154 6.38 4.41 -6.14
N ILE A 155 5.10 4.07 -6.13
CA ILE A 155 4.01 5.04 -6.17
C ILE A 155 3.43 5.20 -4.78
N ILE A 156 3.42 6.43 -4.27
CA ILE A 156 2.95 6.79 -2.95
C ILE A 156 1.69 7.62 -3.10
N THR A 157 0.57 7.11 -2.60
CA THR A 157 -0.71 7.85 -2.65
C THR A 157 -0.90 8.71 -1.41
N ASN A 158 -1.52 9.89 -1.60
CA ASN A 158 -1.99 10.70 -0.47
C ASN A 158 -3.18 10.04 0.26
N GLY A 159 -3.86 9.10 -0.40
CA GLY A 159 -5.06 8.47 0.14
C GLY A 159 -6.24 9.42 0.30
N ILE A 160 -7.33 8.91 0.85
CA ILE A 160 -8.58 9.65 1.06
C ILE A 160 -8.82 10.05 2.51
N GLY A 161 -8.15 9.39 3.47
CA GLY A 161 -8.29 9.62 4.90
C GLY A 161 -7.47 10.79 5.43
N THR A 162 -7.62 11.04 6.71
CA THR A 162 -6.80 11.97 7.50
C THR A 162 -6.27 11.27 8.75
N SER A 163 -5.19 11.77 9.32
CA SER A 163 -4.63 11.32 10.59
C SER A 163 -4.67 12.47 11.60
N GLN A 164 -5.01 12.16 12.85
CA GLN A 164 -5.13 13.08 13.98
C GLN A 164 -6.17 14.20 13.77
N LEU A 165 -5.92 15.17 12.89
CA LEU A 165 -6.84 16.26 12.59
C LEU A 165 -7.54 16.02 11.25
N PRO A 166 -8.85 16.25 11.13
CA PRO A 166 -9.60 16.07 9.89
C PRO A 166 -9.41 17.25 8.92
N ILE A 167 -8.15 17.62 8.68
CA ILE A 167 -7.76 18.77 7.84
C ILE A 167 -6.72 18.32 6.83
N ARG A 168 -6.89 18.75 5.56
CA ARG A 168 -5.87 18.67 4.52
C ARG A 168 -5.64 20.04 3.90
N ILE A 169 -4.38 20.45 3.78
CA ILE A 169 -3.97 21.69 3.12
C ILE A 169 -2.81 21.38 2.18
N GLY A 170 -2.95 21.67 0.89
CA GLY A 170 -1.91 21.43 -0.11
C GLY A 170 -1.59 19.95 -0.38
N ALA A 171 -2.33 19.02 0.23
CA ALA A 171 -2.24 17.58 0.04
C ALA A 171 -3.66 17.01 -0.18
N PRO A 172 -4.25 17.16 -1.37
CA PRO A 172 -5.62 16.73 -1.65
C PRO A 172 -5.77 15.23 -1.48
N THR A 173 -7.00 14.79 -1.22
CA THR A 173 -7.36 13.38 -1.31
C THR A 173 -7.20 12.89 -2.73
N GLU A 174 -6.76 11.64 -2.91
CA GLU A 174 -6.60 11.06 -4.22
C GLU A 174 -6.85 9.56 -4.24
N VAL A 175 -7.22 9.08 -5.41
CA VAL A 175 -7.18 7.68 -5.83
C VAL A 175 -6.29 7.61 -7.06
N VAL A 176 -5.28 6.76 -7.04
CA VAL A 176 -4.31 6.63 -8.13
C VAL A 176 -4.76 5.55 -9.11
N MET A 177 -4.91 5.90 -10.38
CA MET A 177 -5.15 4.95 -11.47
C MET A 177 -3.80 4.58 -12.11
N ILE A 178 -3.48 3.29 -12.14
CA ILE A 178 -2.24 2.80 -12.75
C ILE A 178 -2.61 1.92 -13.94
N THR A 179 -2.07 2.24 -15.11
CA THR A 179 -2.21 1.41 -16.31
C THR A 179 -0.88 0.75 -16.63
N LEU A 180 -0.88 -0.57 -16.66
CA LEU A 180 0.27 -1.36 -17.05
C LEU A 180 0.13 -1.78 -18.51
N HIS A 181 1.20 -1.60 -19.28
CA HIS A 181 1.28 -2.02 -20.66
C HIS A 181 2.38 -3.08 -20.82
N ARG A 182 2.07 -4.14 -21.55
CA ARG A 182 3.12 -5.05 -22.00
C ARG A 182 4.01 -4.30 -23.01
N LEU A 183 5.31 -4.43 -22.87
CA LEU A 183 6.23 -3.98 -23.91
C LEU A 183 5.99 -4.85 -25.16
N ALA A 184 5.85 -4.18 -26.30
CA ALA A 184 5.85 -4.88 -27.57
C ALA A 184 7.27 -5.48 -27.79
N GLU A 185 7.31 -6.74 -28.20
CA GLU A 185 8.55 -7.40 -28.63
C GLU A 185 9.09 -6.77 -29.88
#